data_ab23ed7768b0c04becd508b78cf23989
#
_entry.id   ab23ed7768b0c04becd508b78cf23989
#
_cell.length_a   1.000
_cell.length_b   1.000
_cell.length_c   1.000
_cell.angle_alpha   90.00
_cell.angle_beta   90.00
_cell.angle_gamma   90.00
#
_symmetry.space_group_name_H-M   'P 1'
#
loop_
_entity.id
_entity.type
_entity.pdbx_description
1 polymer ?
#
loop_
_entity_poly.entity_id
_entity_poly.type
_entity_poly.pdbx_seq_one_letter_code
_entity_poly.pdbx_strand_id
1 'polypeptide(L)'
;LKNLILLNRGSTCFNKRLLIVYKNAKQIDDVSKESNGIFLFNFFYSKDPQTLLDVWEFTAGWWTEKANLTNSTPLIPVEEGSQYTLINHCKWDRLIDVLPSLIFKPSFHSFVLKNFTANAIVAMPILYKLA
;
A
#
# COMPACT_ATOMS: atom_id res chain seq x y z
N LEU A 1 -18.66 12.68 1.48
CA LEU A 1 -18.28 12.01 2.73
C LEU A 1 -17.92 10.55 2.41
N LYS A 2 -16.95 10.07 2.16
CA LYS A 2 -15.60 9.72 2.44
C LYS A 2 -15.50 8.39 3.18
N ASN A 3 -15.02 7.40 2.47
CA ASN A 3 -14.87 6.05 2.99
C ASN A 3 -13.91 6.06 4.18
N LEU A 4 -14.48 5.99 5.37
CA LEU A 4 -13.78 5.80 6.61
C LEU A 4 -13.58 4.30 6.80
N ILE A 5 -12.35 3.84 6.78
CA ILE A 5 -12.04 2.44 7.07
C ILE A 5 -11.67 2.35 8.54
N LEU A 6 -12.54 1.73 9.33
CA LEU A 6 -12.24 1.34 10.71
C LEU A 6 -11.56 -0.03 10.68
N LEU A 7 -10.27 -0.03 10.88
CA LEU A 7 -9.53 -1.28 11.13
C LEU A 7 -9.77 -1.70 12.58
N ASN A 8 -10.85 -2.46 12.82
CA ASN A 8 -11.13 -3.04 14.11
C ASN A 8 -10.53 -4.44 14.17
N ARG A 9 -9.45 -4.62 14.90
CA ARG A 9 -8.98 -5.95 15.33
C ARG A 9 -8.91 -6.02 16.83
N GLY A 10 -9.61 -7.01 17.38
CA GLY A 10 -9.42 -7.45 18.75
C GLY A 10 -8.00 -7.99 18.93
N SER A 11 -7.46 -7.75 20.11
CA SER A 11 -6.15 -8.12 20.68
C SER A 11 -4.99 -7.17 20.38
N THR A 12 -4.70 -6.41 21.40
CA THR A 12 -3.40 -5.89 21.85
C THR A 12 -2.48 -5.30 20.79
N CYS A 13 -2.34 -3.99 20.84
CA CYS A 13 -1.32 -3.13 20.21
C CYS A 13 -1.60 -2.45 18.88
N PHE A 14 -2.79 -2.49 18.33
CA PHE A 14 -3.14 -1.47 17.33
C PHE A 14 -4.06 -0.44 17.97
N ASN A 15 -3.52 0.73 18.33
CA ASN A 15 -4.36 1.90 18.55
C ASN A 15 -5.33 2.01 17.37
N LYS A 16 -6.62 2.20 17.65
CA LYS A 16 -7.65 2.46 16.64
C LYS A 16 -7.30 3.75 15.90
N ARG A 17 -6.38 3.66 14.95
CA ARG A 17 -6.02 4.80 14.12
C ARG A 17 -7.02 4.89 13.01
N LEU A 18 -7.73 5.98 12.98
CA LEU A 18 -8.62 6.33 11.91
C LEU A 18 -7.78 6.64 10.68
N LEU A 19 -8.09 6.01 9.57
CA LEU A 19 -7.46 6.28 8.28
C LEU A 19 -8.49 6.85 7.33
N ILE A 20 -8.06 7.77 6.50
CA ILE A 20 -8.88 8.29 5.40
C ILE A 20 -8.28 7.89 4.06
N VAL A 21 -9.13 7.69 3.08
CA VAL A 21 -8.70 7.51 1.70
C VAL A 21 -8.08 8.81 1.19
N TYR A 22 -6.88 8.75 0.69
CA TYR A 22 -6.20 9.89 0.08
C TYR A 22 -6.77 10.14 -1.31
N LYS A 23 -7.59 11.18 -1.44
CA LYS A 23 -8.36 11.45 -2.66
C LYS A 23 -7.55 11.93 -3.85
N ASN A 24 -6.38 12.55 -3.62
CA ASN A 24 -5.55 13.13 -4.67
C ASN A 24 -4.48 12.16 -5.17
N ALA A 25 -4.27 11.02 -4.50
CA ALA A 25 -3.41 9.97 -5.00
C ALA A 25 -4.15 9.16 -6.07
N LYS A 26 -3.42 8.69 -7.05
CA LYS A 26 -3.95 7.86 -8.14
C LYS A 26 -4.42 6.50 -7.58
N GLN A 27 -5.68 6.46 -7.17
CA GLN A 27 -6.32 5.22 -6.78
C GLN A 27 -6.50 4.34 -8.04
N ILE A 28 -6.10 3.08 -7.93
CA ILE A 28 -6.54 2.01 -8.80
C ILE A 28 -7.85 1.53 -8.19
N ASP A 29 -8.72 0.85 -8.88
CA ASP A 29 -10.04 0.42 -8.43
C ASP A 29 -10.15 0.01 -6.95
N ASP A 30 -11.34 0.01 -6.41
CA ASP A 30 -11.60 -0.32 -5.01
C ASP A 30 -11.15 -1.74 -4.67
N VAL A 31 -10.57 -1.90 -3.49
CA VAL A 31 -10.18 -3.21 -2.97
C VAL A 31 -11.43 -3.99 -2.60
N SER A 32 -11.63 -5.15 -3.24
CA SER A 32 -12.75 -6.05 -2.96
C SER A 32 -12.77 -6.47 -1.49
N LYS A 33 -13.95 -6.48 -0.89
CA LYS A 33 -14.18 -6.90 0.50
C LYS A 33 -14.39 -8.42 0.64
N GLU A 34 -14.38 -9.16 -0.46
CA GLU A 34 -14.49 -10.62 -0.42
C GLU A 34 -13.32 -11.23 0.33
N SER A 35 -13.59 -12.29 1.09
CA SER A 35 -12.60 -12.95 1.96
C SER A 35 -11.53 -13.75 1.21
N ASN A 36 -11.76 -14.06 -0.06
CA ASN A 36 -10.79 -14.78 -0.89
C ASN A 36 -9.60 -13.88 -1.26
N GLY A 37 -8.46 -14.49 -1.56
CA GLY A 37 -7.27 -13.81 -2.04
C GLY A 37 -6.26 -13.45 -0.95
N ILE A 38 -5.26 -12.69 -1.37
CA ILE A 38 -4.16 -12.20 -0.53
C ILE A 38 -4.23 -10.69 -0.49
N PHE A 39 -4.29 -10.16 0.70
CA PHE A 39 -4.28 -8.73 0.95
C PHE A 39 -2.87 -8.26 1.34
N LEU A 40 -2.54 -7.06 0.94
CA LEU A 40 -1.33 -6.36 1.34
C LEU A 40 -1.69 -5.04 2.03
N PHE A 41 -1.15 -4.84 3.22
CA PHE A 41 -0.89 -3.52 3.76
C PHE A 41 0.59 -3.20 3.61
N ASN A 42 0.89 -2.18 2.84
CA ASN A 42 2.26 -1.68 2.75
C ASN A 42 2.34 -0.34 3.49
N PHE A 43 3.06 -0.35 4.59
CA PHE A 43 3.22 0.80 5.47
C PHE A 43 4.45 1.57 5.02
N PHE A 44 4.26 2.86 4.77
CA PHE A 44 5.33 3.75 4.34
C PHE A 44 5.64 4.79 5.40
N TYR A 45 6.93 5.03 5.58
CA TYR A 45 7.45 6.13 6.36
C TYR A 45 8.32 7.02 5.49
N SER A 46 8.09 8.32 5.55
CA SER A 46 8.94 9.35 4.98
C SER A 46 8.83 10.62 5.82
N LYS A 47 9.91 11.40 5.86
CA LYS A 47 9.90 12.72 6.48
C LYS A 47 9.20 13.75 5.60
N ASP A 48 9.09 13.47 4.31
CA ASP A 48 8.42 14.32 3.32
C ASP A 48 7.22 13.59 2.73
N PRO A 49 6.01 13.88 3.22
CA PRO A 49 4.78 13.24 2.73
C PRO A 49 4.50 13.49 1.25
N GLN A 50 4.85 14.67 0.74
CA GLN A 50 4.59 14.99 -0.67
C GLN A 50 5.51 14.18 -1.58
N THR A 51 6.80 14.16 -1.31
CA THR A 51 7.74 13.30 -2.05
C THR A 51 7.34 11.84 -1.99
N LEU A 52 6.85 11.36 -0.84
CA LEU A 52 6.34 9.98 -0.74
C LEU A 52 5.18 9.72 -1.69
N LEU A 53 4.20 10.62 -1.75
CA LEU A 53 3.05 10.47 -2.63
C LEU A 53 3.45 10.48 -4.11
N ASP A 54 4.32 11.40 -4.50
CA ASP A 54 4.82 11.52 -5.87
C ASP A 54 5.56 10.24 -6.30
N VAL A 55 6.42 9.70 -5.44
CA VAL A 55 7.14 8.45 -5.70
C VAL A 55 6.20 7.25 -5.70
N TRP A 56 5.22 7.23 -4.79
CA TRP A 56 4.21 6.18 -4.75
C TRP A 56 3.38 6.16 -6.05
N GLU A 57 2.89 7.32 -6.52
CA GLU A 57 2.17 7.43 -7.79
C GLU A 57 3.03 7.01 -8.98
N PHE A 58 4.27 7.46 -9.02
CA PHE A 58 5.22 7.11 -10.08
C PHE A 58 5.47 5.60 -10.15
N THR A 59 5.58 4.94 -9.00
CA THR A 59 5.81 3.49 -8.95
C THR A 59 4.54 2.65 -9.09
N ALA A 60 3.36 3.22 -8.86
CA ALA A 60 2.07 2.51 -8.96
C ALA A 60 1.84 1.92 -10.35
N GLY A 61 2.27 2.61 -11.41
CA GLY A 61 2.21 2.11 -12.78
C GLY A 61 2.95 0.79 -12.99
N TRP A 62 4.10 0.61 -12.33
CA TRP A 62 4.85 -0.64 -12.39
C TRP A 62 4.03 -1.81 -11.83
N TRP A 63 3.36 -1.61 -10.71
CA TRP A 63 2.55 -2.64 -10.06
C TRP A 63 1.36 -3.07 -10.95
N THR A 64 0.71 -2.11 -11.59
CA THR A 64 -0.38 -2.39 -12.52
C THR A 64 0.11 -3.16 -13.74
N GLU A 65 1.22 -2.70 -14.34
CA GLU A 65 1.70 -3.24 -15.60
C GLU A 65 2.46 -4.56 -15.44
N LYS A 66 3.23 -4.73 -14.37
CA LYS A 66 4.16 -5.85 -14.20
C LYS A 66 3.74 -6.85 -13.15
N ALA A 67 2.88 -6.49 -12.23
CA ALA A 67 2.41 -7.35 -11.14
C ALA A 67 0.90 -7.58 -11.15
N ASN A 68 0.21 -7.21 -12.24
CA ASN A 68 -1.23 -7.38 -12.43
C ASN A 68 -2.07 -6.82 -11.27
N LEU A 69 -1.63 -5.70 -10.69
CA LEU A 69 -2.40 -5.05 -9.64
C LEU A 69 -3.60 -4.32 -10.25
N THR A 70 -4.80 -4.75 -9.90
CA THR A 70 -6.06 -4.19 -10.42
C THR A 70 -6.76 -3.27 -9.44
N ASN A 71 -6.31 -3.24 -8.19
CA ASN A 71 -6.94 -2.46 -7.13
C ASN A 71 -5.88 -1.97 -6.13
N SER A 72 -6.04 -0.75 -5.67
CA SER A 72 -5.13 -0.17 -4.67
C SER A 72 -5.74 1.08 -4.07
N THR A 73 -5.77 1.14 -2.75
CA THR A 73 -6.30 2.29 -2.01
C THR A 73 -5.21 2.86 -1.10
N PRO A 74 -4.69 4.05 -1.40
CA PRO A 74 -3.79 4.75 -0.51
C PRO A 74 -4.59 5.37 0.65
N LEU A 75 -4.09 5.20 1.86
CA LEU A 75 -4.68 5.68 3.10
C LEU A 75 -3.67 6.58 3.80
N ILE A 76 -4.13 7.71 4.32
CA ILE A 76 -3.33 8.56 5.20
C ILE A 76 -3.89 8.54 6.63
N PRO A 77 -3.05 8.65 7.66
CA PRO A 77 -3.53 8.77 9.02
C PRO A 77 -4.27 10.09 9.21
N VAL A 78 -5.34 10.06 10.00
CA VAL A 78 -6.11 11.27 10.37
C VAL A 78 -5.45 11.98 11.56
N GLU A 79 -4.83 11.21 12.43
CA GLU A 79 -4.19 11.74 13.65
C GLU A 79 -2.78 12.24 13.35
N GLU A 80 -2.47 13.42 13.90
CA GLU A 80 -1.10 13.93 13.91
C GLU A 80 -0.20 13.02 14.75
N GLY A 81 1.09 12.94 14.39
CA GLY A 81 2.05 12.09 15.07
C GLY A 81 1.95 10.60 14.77
N SER A 82 1.25 10.22 13.71
CA SER A 82 1.29 8.84 13.22
C SER A 82 2.72 8.44 12.87
N GLN A 83 3.08 7.20 13.23
CA GLN A 83 4.35 6.59 12.85
C GLN A 83 4.48 6.42 11.32
N TYR A 84 3.38 6.25 10.63
CA TYR A 84 3.34 6.02 9.19
C TYR A 84 2.84 7.26 8.46
N THR A 85 3.40 7.52 7.30
CA THR A 85 3.03 8.65 6.44
C THR A 85 1.93 8.26 5.45
N LEU A 86 1.99 7.02 4.96
CA LEU A 86 1.03 6.46 4.01
C LEU A 86 0.89 4.96 4.28
N ILE A 87 -0.30 4.43 4.07
CA ILE A 87 -0.54 2.99 4.06
C ILE A 87 -1.23 2.65 2.75
N ASN A 88 -0.63 1.80 1.93
CA ASN A 88 -1.29 1.30 0.74
C ASN A 88 -1.97 -0.04 1.04
N HIS A 89 -3.24 -0.14 0.70
CA HIS A 89 -4.04 -1.36 0.81
C HIS A 89 -4.40 -1.86 -0.58
N CYS A 90 -4.08 -3.12 -0.87
CA CYS A 90 -4.41 -3.76 -2.12
C CYS A 90 -4.63 -5.27 -1.95
N LYS A 91 -5.13 -5.92 -3.01
CA LYS A 91 -5.48 -7.33 -3.01
C LYS A 91 -5.08 -7.98 -4.34
N TRP A 92 -4.62 -9.21 -4.28
CA TRP A 92 -4.51 -10.13 -5.41
C TRP A 92 -5.35 -11.37 -5.15
N ASP A 93 -5.84 -11.99 -6.20
CA ASP A 93 -6.60 -13.24 -6.08
C ASP A 93 -5.70 -14.37 -5.57
N ARG A 94 -4.45 -14.41 -5.99
CA ARG A 94 -3.48 -15.43 -5.57
C ARG A 94 -2.09 -14.82 -5.42
N LEU A 95 -1.32 -15.34 -4.47
CA LEU A 95 0.06 -14.91 -4.23
C LEU A 95 0.98 -15.17 -5.45
N ILE A 96 0.71 -16.25 -6.19
CA ILE A 96 1.47 -16.58 -7.39
C ILE A 96 1.36 -15.53 -8.50
N ASP A 97 0.34 -14.69 -8.45
CA ASP A 97 0.14 -13.65 -9.46
C ASP A 97 1.14 -12.48 -9.28
N VAL A 98 1.65 -12.29 -8.07
CA VAL A 98 2.60 -11.20 -7.75
C VAL A 98 4.03 -11.67 -7.52
N LEU A 99 4.24 -12.81 -6.89
CA LEU A 99 5.58 -13.30 -6.52
C LEU A 99 6.58 -13.38 -7.67
N PRO A 100 6.23 -13.90 -8.86
CA PRO A 100 7.17 -13.96 -9.97
C PRO A 100 7.68 -12.59 -10.38
N SER A 101 6.83 -11.56 -10.32
CA SER A 101 7.21 -10.19 -10.66
C SER A 101 8.21 -9.61 -9.65
N LEU A 102 8.06 -9.91 -8.37
CA LEU A 102 8.98 -9.45 -7.32
C LEU A 102 10.34 -10.15 -7.37
N ILE A 103 10.35 -11.44 -7.70
CA ILE A 103 11.56 -12.28 -7.65
C ILE A 103 12.35 -12.20 -8.95
N PHE A 104 11.67 -12.32 -10.09
CA PHE A 104 12.31 -12.52 -11.39
C PHE A 104 12.37 -11.29 -12.29
N LYS A 105 11.68 -10.19 -11.94
CA LYS A 105 11.76 -8.95 -12.73
C LYS A 105 12.83 -8.01 -12.18
N PRO A 106 13.97 -7.83 -12.87
CA PRO A 106 15.02 -6.90 -12.43
C PRO A 106 14.49 -5.46 -12.25
N SER A 107 13.45 -5.10 -12.99
CA SER A 107 12.81 -3.77 -12.89
C SER A 107 12.17 -3.51 -11.53
N PHE A 108 11.80 -4.51 -10.73
CA PHE A 108 11.36 -4.28 -9.36
C PHE A 108 12.47 -3.60 -8.53
N HIS A 109 13.68 -4.12 -8.62
CA HIS A 109 14.83 -3.56 -7.89
C HIS A 109 15.29 -2.23 -8.50
N SER A 110 15.47 -2.18 -9.82
CA SER A 110 16.04 -1.01 -10.50
C SER A 110 15.06 0.16 -10.62
N PHE A 111 13.77 -0.07 -10.54
CA PHE A 111 12.75 0.97 -10.62
C PHE A 111 12.07 1.21 -9.28
N VAL A 112 11.40 0.21 -8.69
CA VAL A 112 10.60 0.41 -7.46
C VAL A 112 11.50 0.68 -6.25
N LEU A 113 12.38 -0.27 -5.90
CA LEU A 113 13.21 -0.14 -4.70
C LEU A 113 14.22 1.00 -4.79
N LYS A 114 14.79 1.23 -5.97
CA LYS A 114 15.73 2.33 -6.18
C LYS A 114 15.07 3.70 -5.95
N ASN A 115 13.84 3.90 -6.43
CA ASN A 115 13.14 5.16 -6.20
C ASN A 115 12.80 5.36 -4.71
N PHE A 116 12.39 4.32 -4.00
CA PHE A 116 12.16 4.42 -2.55
C PHE A 116 13.44 4.78 -1.80
N THR A 117 14.53 4.06 -2.08
CA THR A 117 15.82 4.31 -1.43
C THR A 117 16.36 5.70 -1.72
N ALA A 118 16.30 6.15 -2.97
CA ALA A 118 16.78 7.47 -3.39
C ALA A 118 16.03 8.63 -2.71
N ASN A 119 14.78 8.41 -2.30
CA ASN A 119 13.95 9.40 -1.64
C ASN A 119 13.78 9.15 -0.12
N ALA A 120 14.64 8.31 0.47
CA ALA A 120 14.60 7.96 1.90
C ALA A 120 13.23 7.45 2.37
N ILE A 121 12.52 6.71 1.52
CA ILE A 121 11.24 6.10 1.82
C ILE A 121 11.48 4.68 2.34
N VAL A 122 10.94 4.39 3.52
CA VAL A 122 10.93 3.04 4.08
C VAL A 122 9.55 2.41 3.84
N ALA A 123 9.53 1.22 3.27
CA ALA A 123 8.32 0.45 3.01
C ALA A 123 8.34 -0.84 3.84
N MET A 124 7.24 -1.15 4.51
CA MET A 124 7.06 -2.36 5.31
C MET A 124 5.80 -3.10 4.83
N PRO A 125 5.94 -4.04 3.89
CA PRO A 125 4.83 -4.82 3.38
C PRO A 125 4.40 -5.91 4.38
N ILE A 126 3.09 -6.03 4.62
CA ILE A 126 2.49 -7.10 5.42
C ILE A 126 1.40 -7.76 4.59
N LEU A 127 1.57 -9.05 4.32
CA LEU A 127 0.57 -9.87 3.65
C LEU A 127 -0.34 -10.54 4.68
N TYR A 128 -1.63 -10.65 4.36
CA TYR A 128 -2.59 -11.35 5.20
C TYR A 128 -3.72 -11.97 4.38
N LYS A 129 -4.41 -12.92 5.01
CA LYS A 129 -5.67 -13.49 4.52
C LYS A 129 -6.77 -13.20 5.54
N LEU A 130 -7.97 -13.01 5.06
CA LEU A 130 -9.14 -13.02 5.92
C LEU A 130 -9.45 -14.49 6.33
N ALA A 131 -9.76 -14.66 7.59
CA ALA A 131 -10.16 -15.96 8.12
C ALA A 131 -11.62 -16.25 7.77
#